data_4569fecbe4359122db38f85c713e6add
#
_entry.id   4569fecbe4359122db38f85c713e6add
#
_cell.length_a   1.000
_cell.length_b   1.000
_cell.length_c   1.000
_cell.angle_alpha   90.00
_cell.angle_beta   90.00
_cell.angle_gamma   90.00
#
_symmetry.space_group_name_H-M   'P 1'
#
loop_
_entity.id
_entity.type
_entity.pdbx_description
1 polymer ?
#
loop_
_entity_poly.entity_id
_entity_poly.type
_entity_poly.pdbx_seq_one_letter_code
_entity_poly.pdbx_strand_id
1 'polypeptide(L)'
;MNWKNIKHGTELKVKMNKIYYSWKQVEGACLDIARQINNSDWRPDYIVGITRGGLVPAVLLSQYLDVPMKSLDVSLRDGGDTVSNCGMAEDAYGFNPSADGEPVCKNILVVDDINDQGSTIAWIKQDWQSLCLPNDERWNFVWSYNVRFATLTNNLASKEFVDYSVWEVHRQNGW
;
A
#
# COMPACT_ATOMS: atom_id res chain seq x y z
N MET A 1 -24.76 -33.45 42.83
CA MET A 1 -23.42 -32.93 42.53
C MET A 1 -23.53 -31.45 42.14
N ASN A 2 -22.92 -30.59 42.93
CA ASN A 2 -23.16 -29.16 42.91
C ASN A 2 -22.20 -28.47 41.93
N TRP A 3 -22.70 -27.91 40.82
CA TRP A 3 -21.92 -27.10 39.88
C TRP A 3 -22.14 -25.61 40.18
N LYS A 4 -21.59 -25.14 41.27
CA LYS A 4 -21.45 -23.70 41.55
C LYS A 4 -19.99 -23.46 41.94
N ASN A 5 -19.23 -22.89 41.02
CA ASN A 5 -18.07 -22.00 41.21
C ASN A 5 -17.18 -21.97 39.99
N ILE A 6 -17.66 -21.33 38.90
CA ILE A 6 -16.77 -20.77 37.90
C ILE A 6 -16.64 -19.30 38.21
N LYS A 7 -15.51 -18.93 38.81
CA LYS A 7 -15.13 -17.54 39.04
C LYS A 7 -15.03 -16.84 37.70
N HIS A 8 -15.83 -15.80 37.51
CA HIS A 8 -15.68 -14.86 36.38
C HIS A 8 -14.27 -14.27 36.43
N GLY A 9 -13.43 -14.68 35.49
CA GLY A 9 -12.19 -13.98 35.17
C GLY A 9 -12.54 -12.57 34.75
N THR A 10 -11.98 -11.58 35.42
CA THR A 10 -12.06 -10.17 35.06
C THR A 10 -11.35 -10.03 33.71
N GLU A 11 -12.10 -9.99 32.58
CA GLU A 11 -11.57 -9.54 31.31
C GLU A 11 -11.10 -8.10 31.51
N LEU A 12 -9.79 -7.92 31.55
CA LEU A 12 -9.18 -6.61 31.40
C LEU A 12 -9.56 -6.09 30.00
N LYS A 13 -10.65 -5.33 29.91
CA LYS A 13 -10.96 -4.55 28.72
C LYS A 13 -9.83 -3.56 28.52
N VAL A 14 -8.85 -3.91 27.69
CA VAL A 14 -7.85 -2.98 27.21
C VAL A 14 -8.63 -1.87 26.50
N LYS A 15 -8.63 -0.67 27.08
CA LYS A 15 -9.28 0.50 26.51
C LYS A 15 -8.46 0.88 25.27
N MET A 16 -8.90 0.45 24.11
CA MET A 16 -8.27 0.85 22.85
C MET A 16 -8.42 2.36 22.69
N ASN A 17 -7.33 3.09 22.71
CA ASN A 17 -7.31 4.50 22.40
C ASN A 17 -7.49 4.66 20.88
N LYS A 18 -8.70 5.02 20.45
CA LYS A 18 -8.98 5.33 19.05
C LYS A 18 -8.46 6.72 18.73
N ILE A 19 -7.74 6.83 17.62
CA ILE A 19 -7.33 8.11 17.05
C ILE A 19 -8.30 8.41 15.90
N TYR A 20 -8.86 9.63 15.88
CA TYR A 20 -9.76 10.08 14.84
C TYR A 20 -9.09 11.20 14.06
N TYR A 21 -9.03 11.06 12.75
CA TYR A 21 -8.55 12.11 11.87
C TYR A 21 -9.74 12.82 11.21
N SER A 22 -9.73 14.13 11.24
CA SER A 22 -10.69 14.95 10.48
C SER A 22 -10.35 14.90 9.00
N TRP A 23 -11.35 15.20 8.16
CA TRP A 23 -11.14 15.28 6.71
C TRP A 23 -10.01 16.25 6.33
N LYS A 24 -9.96 17.41 6.98
CA LYS A 24 -8.90 18.40 6.78
C LYS A 24 -7.49 17.86 7.11
N GLN A 25 -7.38 16.99 8.10
CA GLN A 25 -6.10 16.35 8.41
C GLN A 25 -5.72 15.32 7.34
N VAL A 26 -6.68 14.54 6.82
CA VAL A 26 -6.46 13.61 5.72
C VAL A 26 -6.01 14.34 4.46
N GLU A 27 -6.70 15.42 4.10
CA GLU A 27 -6.32 16.27 2.96
C GLU A 27 -4.91 16.86 3.14
N GLY A 28 -4.61 17.39 4.32
CA GLY A 28 -3.27 17.91 4.66
C GLY A 28 -2.19 16.83 4.55
N ALA A 29 -2.46 15.61 5.02
CA ALA A 29 -1.53 14.50 4.92
C ALA A 29 -1.25 14.11 3.46
N CYS A 30 -2.28 14.06 2.60
CA CYS A 30 -2.09 13.83 1.17
C CYS A 30 -1.23 14.93 0.52
N LEU A 31 -1.45 16.19 0.90
CA LEU A 31 -0.63 17.31 0.42
C LEU A 31 0.83 17.19 0.87
N ASP A 32 1.07 16.72 2.10
CA ASP A 32 2.44 16.51 2.61
C ASP A 32 3.14 15.36 1.89
N ILE A 33 2.45 14.26 1.55
CA ILE A 33 2.99 13.19 0.70
C ILE A 33 3.32 13.75 -0.70
N ALA A 34 2.42 14.52 -1.30
CA ALA A 34 2.67 15.14 -2.61
C ALA A 34 3.91 16.05 -2.58
N ARG A 35 4.11 16.80 -1.49
CA ARG A 35 5.33 17.63 -1.29
C ARG A 35 6.59 16.78 -1.16
N GLN A 36 6.54 15.67 -0.41
CA GLN A 36 7.68 14.74 -0.30
C GLN A 36 8.08 14.22 -1.68
N ILE A 37 7.11 13.80 -2.49
CA ILE A 37 7.34 13.34 -3.87
C ILE A 37 7.90 14.47 -4.73
N ASN A 38 7.32 15.69 -4.66
CA ASN A 38 7.77 16.84 -5.41
C ASN A 38 9.18 17.33 -5.04
N ASN A 39 9.63 17.07 -3.82
CA ASN A 39 10.97 17.40 -3.36
C ASN A 39 12.00 16.30 -3.66
N SER A 40 11.58 15.16 -4.20
CA SER A 40 12.46 14.07 -4.66
C SER A 40 12.67 14.13 -6.17
N ASP A 41 13.68 13.41 -6.68
CA ASP A 41 13.94 13.28 -8.13
C ASP A 41 13.04 12.22 -8.80
N TRP A 42 12.06 11.67 -8.07
CA TRP A 42 11.16 10.65 -8.56
C TRP A 42 9.76 11.20 -8.83
N ARG A 43 9.15 10.76 -9.91
CA ARG A 43 7.77 11.10 -10.29
C ARG A 43 7.04 9.84 -10.72
N PRO A 44 5.80 9.61 -10.25
CA PRO A 44 4.99 8.51 -10.75
C PRO A 44 4.44 8.80 -12.16
N ASP A 45 4.43 7.79 -13.01
CA ASP A 45 3.69 7.80 -14.28
C ASP A 45 2.18 7.64 -14.02
N TYR A 46 1.83 6.90 -12.97
CA TYR A 46 0.48 6.80 -12.46
C TYR A 46 0.44 6.33 -11.00
N ILE A 47 -0.73 6.53 -10.39
CA ILE A 47 -1.01 6.14 -9.00
C ILE A 47 -1.93 4.93 -9.00
N VAL A 48 -1.71 4.02 -8.07
CA VAL A 48 -2.56 2.86 -7.79
C VAL A 48 -3.15 2.99 -6.39
N GLY A 49 -4.47 3.23 -6.30
CA GLY A 49 -5.17 3.26 -5.02
C GLY A 49 -5.68 1.88 -4.64
N ILE A 50 -5.30 1.40 -3.46
CA ILE A 50 -5.76 0.11 -2.95
C ILE A 50 -7.20 0.26 -2.44
N THR A 51 -8.10 -0.64 -2.86
CA THR A 51 -9.47 -0.65 -2.36
C THR A 51 -9.50 -1.21 -0.92
N ARG A 52 -10.24 -0.59 -0.02
CA ARG A 52 -11.05 0.62 -0.17
C ARG A 52 -10.36 1.85 0.39
N GLY A 53 -9.50 1.68 1.43
CA GLY A 53 -8.92 2.77 2.21
C GLY A 53 -8.01 3.70 1.39
N GLY A 54 -7.22 3.11 0.51
CA GLY A 54 -6.28 3.83 -0.34
C GLY A 54 -6.90 4.65 -1.48
N LEU A 55 -8.19 4.45 -1.82
CA LEU A 55 -8.81 5.17 -2.96
C LEU A 55 -8.87 6.67 -2.73
N VAL A 56 -9.28 7.09 -1.55
CA VAL A 56 -9.42 8.52 -1.24
C VAL A 56 -8.07 9.25 -1.31
N PRO A 57 -7.03 8.81 -0.59
CA PRO A 57 -5.72 9.45 -0.71
C PRO A 57 -5.15 9.35 -2.12
N ALA A 58 -5.37 8.26 -2.86
CA ALA A 58 -4.91 8.13 -4.24
C ALA A 58 -5.56 9.16 -5.18
N VAL A 59 -6.88 9.42 -5.06
CA VAL A 59 -7.56 10.46 -5.83
C VAL A 59 -6.96 11.84 -5.53
N LEU A 60 -6.77 12.19 -4.26
CA LEU A 60 -6.19 13.48 -3.89
C LEU A 60 -4.75 13.64 -4.41
N LEU A 61 -3.94 12.61 -4.27
CA LEU A 61 -2.55 12.60 -4.79
C LEU A 61 -2.52 12.71 -6.31
N SER A 62 -3.41 12.00 -7.01
CA SER A 62 -3.55 12.09 -8.47
C SER A 62 -3.81 13.54 -8.92
N GLN A 63 -4.69 14.25 -8.21
CA GLN A 63 -4.99 15.66 -8.50
C GLN A 63 -3.82 16.59 -8.13
N TYR A 64 -3.15 16.38 -7.00
CA TYR A 64 -2.02 17.22 -6.58
C TYR A 64 -0.77 17.04 -7.43
N LEU A 65 -0.55 15.85 -7.96
CA LEU A 65 0.63 15.51 -8.77
C LEU A 65 0.36 15.61 -10.28
N ASP A 66 -0.91 15.81 -10.67
CA ASP A 66 -1.38 15.83 -12.07
C ASP A 66 -0.99 14.56 -12.84
N VAL A 67 -1.26 13.40 -12.23
CA VAL A 67 -0.98 12.09 -12.83
C VAL A 67 -2.22 11.19 -12.81
N PRO A 68 -2.40 10.27 -13.78
CA PRO A 68 -3.55 9.38 -13.80
C PRO A 68 -3.55 8.40 -12.62
N MET A 69 -4.74 7.91 -12.27
CA MET A 69 -4.96 6.95 -11.19
C MET A 69 -5.67 5.70 -11.70
N LYS A 70 -5.27 4.55 -11.16
CA LYS A 70 -5.95 3.26 -11.27
C LYS A 70 -6.32 2.75 -9.88
N SER A 71 -7.31 1.87 -9.79
CA SER A 71 -7.64 1.15 -8.55
C SER A 71 -7.10 -0.27 -8.60
N LEU A 72 -6.70 -0.79 -7.43
CA LEU A 72 -6.29 -2.17 -7.23
C LEU A 72 -7.16 -2.79 -6.15
N ASP A 73 -7.87 -3.86 -6.49
CA ASP A 73 -8.63 -4.62 -5.51
C ASP A 73 -7.72 -5.69 -4.90
N VAL A 74 -7.36 -5.49 -3.63
CA VAL A 74 -6.59 -6.44 -2.85
C VAL A 74 -7.54 -7.17 -1.91
N SER A 75 -8.00 -8.35 -2.32
CA SER A 75 -8.76 -9.23 -1.46
C SER A 75 -7.85 -10.31 -0.88
N LEU A 76 -7.45 -10.15 0.38
CA LEU A 76 -6.72 -11.18 1.12
C LEU A 76 -7.61 -12.38 1.50
N ARG A 77 -8.92 -12.30 1.26
CA ARG A 77 -9.90 -13.28 1.70
C ARG A 77 -10.63 -14.02 0.59
N ASP A 78 -10.76 -13.41 -0.58
CA ASP A 78 -11.52 -13.98 -1.70
C ASP A 78 -10.64 -13.87 -2.96
N GLY A 79 -10.48 -14.96 -3.71
CA GLY A 79 -9.69 -14.97 -4.94
C GLY A 79 -10.21 -13.93 -5.94
N GLY A 80 -9.61 -12.77 -5.95
CA GLY A 80 -9.99 -11.65 -6.81
C GLY A 80 -9.58 -11.86 -8.26
N ASP A 81 -10.19 -11.10 -9.15
CA ASP A 81 -9.94 -11.15 -10.59
C ASP A 81 -8.53 -10.60 -10.89
N THR A 82 -7.63 -11.45 -11.38
CA THR A 82 -6.21 -11.15 -11.55
C THR A 82 -5.88 -10.33 -12.80
N VAL A 83 -6.85 -10.09 -13.69
CA VAL A 83 -6.60 -9.49 -15.01
C VAL A 83 -6.06 -8.07 -14.94
N SER A 84 -6.56 -7.25 -14.02
CA SER A 84 -6.10 -5.86 -13.85
C SER A 84 -4.68 -5.76 -13.26
N ASN A 85 -4.28 -6.74 -12.46
CA ASN A 85 -2.98 -6.75 -11.80
C ASN A 85 -1.84 -7.10 -12.76
N CYS A 86 -2.11 -7.95 -13.76
CA CYS A 86 -1.10 -8.35 -14.75
C CYS A 86 -0.50 -7.14 -15.49
N GLY A 87 -1.33 -6.23 -15.99
CA GLY A 87 -0.84 -5.03 -16.66
C GLY A 87 -0.05 -4.09 -15.75
N MET A 88 -0.35 -4.05 -14.44
CA MET A 88 0.46 -3.28 -13.48
C MET A 88 1.80 -3.96 -13.20
N ALA A 89 1.82 -5.30 -13.12
CA ALA A 89 3.04 -6.07 -12.98
C ALA A 89 3.96 -5.92 -14.20
N GLU A 90 3.40 -5.95 -15.40
CA GLU A 90 4.13 -5.71 -16.65
C GLU A 90 4.71 -4.29 -16.71
N ASP A 91 3.92 -3.28 -16.36
CA ASP A 91 4.35 -1.89 -16.28
C ASP A 91 5.50 -1.72 -15.26
N ALA A 92 5.39 -2.35 -14.08
CA ALA A 92 6.39 -2.29 -13.03
C ALA A 92 7.71 -2.96 -13.43
N TYR A 93 7.62 -4.12 -14.08
CA TYR A 93 8.77 -4.88 -14.52
C TYR A 93 9.40 -4.32 -15.82
N GLY A 94 8.63 -3.56 -16.60
CA GLY A 94 9.01 -3.10 -17.94
C GLY A 94 8.87 -4.20 -18.98
N PHE A 95 7.99 -5.18 -18.76
CA PHE A 95 7.72 -6.23 -19.74
C PHE A 95 6.76 -5.73 -20.82
N ASN A 96 7.20 -5.74 -22.05
CA ASN A 96 6.33 -5.47 -23.19
C ASN A 96 6.60 -6.49 -24.30
N PRO A 97 5.78 -7.54 -24.43
CA PRO A 97 5.98 -8.60 -25.40
C PRO A 97 5.82 -8.15 -26.86
N SER A 98 5.24 -6.96 -27.10
CA SER A 98 4.94 -6.43 -28.43
C SER A 98 5.91 -5.33 -28.89
N ALA A 99 6.91 -4.97 -28.07
CA ALA A 99 7.83 -3.88 -28.40
C ALA A 99 9.20 -4.42 -28.80
N ASP A 100 9.67 -4.01 -29.96
CA ASP A 100 11.06 -4.26 -30.45
C ASP A 100 12.09 -3.36 -29.72
N GLY A 101 11.78 -2.81 -28.55
CA GLY A 101 12.60 -1.87 -27.81
C GLY A 101 13.05 -2.37 -26.43
N GLU A 102 13.96 -1.62 -25.81
CA GLU A 102 14.38 -1.86 -24.43
C GLU A 102 13.18 -1.78 -23.46
N PRO A 103 13.12 -2.63 -22.44
CA PRO A 103 12.05 -2.61 -21.45
C PRO A 103 11.99 -1.26 -20.75
N VAL A 104 10.82 -0.62 -20.76
CA VAL A 104 10.60 0.67 -20.09
C VAL A 104 9.72 0.42 -18.87
N CYS A 105 10.34 0.45 -17.69
CA CYS A 105 9.62 0.40 -16.42
C CYS A 105 8.86 1.69 -16.20
N LYS A 106 7.61 1.61 -15.74
CA LYS A 106 6.85 2.76 -15.29
C LYS A 106 7.08 3.02 -13.81
N ASN A 107 7.12 4.28 -13.45
CA ASN A 107 7.10 4.69 -12.06
C ASN A 107 5.67 4.61 -11.51
N ILE A 108 5.45 3.78 -10.52
CA ILE A 108 4.12 3.51 -9.96
C ILE A 108 4.11 3.88 -8.48
N LEU A 109 3.18 4.75 -8.07
CA LEU A 109 2.92 5.03 -6.67
C LEU A 109 1.72 4.21 -6.20
N VAL A 110 1.96 3.24 -5.33
CA VAL A 110 0.90 2.43 -4.71
C VAL A 110 0.50 3.09 -3.39
N VAL A 111 -0.79 3.37 -3.22
CA VAL A 111 -1.32 4.18 -2.11
C VAL A 111 -2.34 3.38 -1.30
N ASP A 112 -2.14 3.35 0.01
CA ASP A 112 -3.11 2.84 1.00
C ASP A 112 -3.33 3.87 2.12
N ASP A 113 -4.33 3.66 2.97
CA ASP A 113 -4.56 4.51 4.15
C ASP A 113 -3.58 4.17 5.28
N ILE A 114 -3.25 2.90 5.44
CA ILE A 114 -2.39 2.42 6.53
C ILE A 114 -1.51 1.24 6.12
N ASN A 115 -0.23 1.29 6.53
CA ASN A 115 0.64 0.13 6.58
C ASN A 115 0.71 -0.37 8.03
N ASP A 116 -0.06 -1.40 8.38
CA ASP A 116 -0.07 -1.95 9.75
C ASP A 116 0.97 -3.06 9.94
N GLN A 117 0.73 -4.25 9.39
CA GLN A 117 1.64 -5.40 9.50
C GLN A 117 2.43 -5.65 8.21
N GLY A 118 2.14 -4.92 7.15
CA GLY A 118 2.75 -5.08 5.84
C GLY A 118 2.08 -6.13 4.95
N SER A 119 1.02 -6.79 5.42
CA SER A 119 0.41 -7.92 4.71
C SER A 119 -0.08 -7.55 3.30
N THR A 120 -0.66 -6.37 3.13
CA THR A 120 -1.14 -5.88 1.83
C THR A 120 0.02 -5.65 0.86
N ILE A 121 1.09 -4.99 1.33
CA ILE A 121 2.29 -4.71 0.51
C ILE A 121 2.97 -6.03 0.12
N ALA A 122 3.15 -6.95 1.08
CA ALA A 122 3.75 -8.26 0.82
C ALA A 122 2.93 -9.05 -0.22
N TRP A 123 1.59 -8.98 -0.12
CA TRP A 123 0.70 -9.63 -1.08
C TRP A 123 0.86 -9.03 -2.48
N ILE A 124 0.89 -7.71 -2.62
CA ILE A 124 1.08 -7.03 -3.91
C ILE A 124 2.41 -7.44 -4.55
N LYS A 125 3.49 -7.43 -3.77
CA LYS A 125 4.81 -7.84 -4.25
C LYS A 125 4.80 -9.28 -4.77
N GLN A 126 4.20 -10.20 -4.02
CA GLN A 126 4.08 -11.60 -4.40
C GLN A 126 3.19 -11.79 -5.63
N ASP A 127 2.04 -11.11 -5.68
CA ASP A 127 1.08 -11.18 -6.79
C ASP A 127 1.73 -10.70 -8.09
N TRP A 128 2.30 -9.50 -8.11
CA TRP A 128 2.92 -8.94 -9.30
C TRP A 128 4.13 -9.77 -9.79
N GLN A 129 4.96 -10.25 -8.88
CA GLN A 129 6.04 -11.18 -9.23
C GLN A 129 5.51 -12.47 -9.85
N SER A 130 4.41 -13.01 -9.35
CA SER A 130 3.81 -14.24 -9.88
C SER A 130 3.19 -14.08 -11.27
N LEU A 131 2.74 -12.86 -11.59
CA LEU A 131 2.08 -12.54 -12.85
C LEU A 131 3.03 -12.17 -13.99
N CYS A 132 4.25 -11.74 -13.67
CA CYS A 132 5.22 -11.32 -14.68
C CYS A 132 6.62 -11.85 -14.33
N LEU A 133 7.09 -12.87 -15.08
CA LEU A 133 8.41 -13.47 -14.93
C LEU A 133 8.77 -13.81 -13.47
N PRO A 134 8.09 -14.77 -12.84
CA PRO A 134 8.33 -15.14 -11.46
C PRO A 134 9.78 -15.61 -11.26
N ASN A 135 10.35 -15.28 -10.11
CA ASN A 135 11.72 -15.58 -9.72
C ASN A 135 12.84 -14.87 -10.52
N ASP A 136 12.51 -13.87 -11.34
CA ASP A 136 13.52 -13.05 -11.96
C ASP A 136 14.12 -12.06 -10.94
N GLU A 137 15.47 -11.99 -10.89
CA GLU A 137 16.20 -11.15 -9.93
C GLU A 137 15.95 -9.63 -10.14
N ARG A 138 15.50 -9.21 -11.31
CA ARG A 138 15.15 -7.81 -11.60
C ARG A 138 14.06 -7.30 -10.67
N TRP A 139 13.18 -8.16 -10.13
CA TRP A 139 12.19 -7.75 -9.14
C TRP A 139 12.80 -7.10 -7.90
N ASN A 140 14.04 -7.44 -7.53
CA ASN A 140 14.75 -6.80 -6.43
C ASN A 140 15.03 -5.31 -6.68
N PHE A 141 15.00 -4.88 -7.95
CA PHE A 141 15.23 -3.51 -8.38
C PHE A 141 13.93 -2.75 -8.73
N VAL A 142 12.77 -3.38 -8.60
CA VAL A 142 11.47 -2.73 -8.82
C VAL A 142 11.03 -1.98 -7.57
N TRP A 143 11.14 -2.64 -6.42
CA TRP A 143 10.63 -2.13 -5.15
C TRP A 143 11.51 -1.00 -4.60
N SER A 144 10.88 0.11 -4.20
CA SER A 144 11.52 1.37 -3.78
C SER A 144 12.33 2.11 -4.86
N TYR A 145 12.38 1.57 -6.08
CA TYR A 145 12.92 2.26 -7.25
C TYR A 145 11.79 2.88 -8.07
N ASN A 146 11.25 2.12 -9.03
CA ASN A 146 10.16 2.58 -9.86
C ASN A 146 8.77 2.27 -9.26
N VAL A 147 8.63 1.27 -8.39
CA VAL A 147 7.42 1.07 -7.59
C VAL A 147 7.65 1.54 -6.17
N ARG A 148 6.90 2.54 -5.73
CA ARG A 148 6.96 3.09 -4.38
C ARG A 148 5.62 3.01 -3.69
N PHE A 149 5.66 2.88 -2.36
CA PHE A 149 4.48 2.80 -1.52
C PHE A 149 4.30 4.06 -0.69
N ALA A 150 3.06 4.55 -0.62
CA ALA A 150 2.67 5.66 0.24
C ALA A 150 1.49 5.28 1.13
N THR A 151 1.55 5.65 2.41
CA THR A 151 0.43 5.48 3.34
C THR A 151 0.25 6.72 4.19
N LEU A 152 -0.98 7.01 4.60
CA LEU A 152 -1.22 8.11 5.54
C LEU A 152 -0.62 7.79 6.91
N THR A 153 -0.80 6.54 7.36
CA THR A 153 -0.27 6.04 8.63
C THR A 153 0.67 4.86 8.39
N ASN A 154 1.86 4.91 8.95
CA ASN A 154 2.83 3.83 8.90
C ASN A 154 3.09 3.26 10.31
N ASN A 155 2.90 1.96 10.50
CA ASN A 155 3.33 1.28 11.70
C ASN A 155 4.81 0.91 11.57
N LEU A 156 5.65 1.51 12.39
CA LEU A 156 7.10 1.27 12.40
C LEU A 156 7.49 -0.17 12.75
N ALA A 157 6.55 -0.97 13.30
CA ALA A 157 6.72 -2.39 13.53
C ALA A 157 6.28 -3.26 12.34
N SER A 158 5.84 -2.66 11.23
CA SER A 158 5.51 -3.36 10.00
C SER A 158 6.73 -4.08 9.43
N LYS A 159 6.50 -5.22 8.77
CA LYS A 159 7.54 -5.98 8.07
C LYS A 159 7.89 -5.41 6.70
N GLU A 160 7.02 -4.55 6.17
CA GLU A 160 7.17 -3.95 4.86
C GLU A 160 7.44 -2.45 4.99
N PHE A 161 8.36 -1.99 4.17
CA PHE A 161 8.74 -0.59 4.08
C PHE A 161 7.74 0.20 3.23
N VAL A 162 7.51 1.47 3.60
CA VAL A 162 6.83 2.47 2.76
C VAL A 162 7.76 3.65 2.50
N ASP A 163 7.71 4.17 1.27
CA ASP A 163 8.60 5.24 0.83
C ASP A 163 8.13 6.61 1.32
N TYR A 164 6.81 6.77 1.47
CA TYR A 164 6.19 8.03 1.90
C TYR A 164 5.10 7.79 2.94
N SER A 165 5.18 8.50 4.05
CA SER A 165 4.14 8.50 5.08
C SER A 165 4.10 9.83 5.85
N VAL A 166 3.02 10.06 6.61
CA VAL A 166 2.85 11.29 7.41
C VAL A 166 2.77 10.98 8.88
N TRP A 167 1.91 10.03 9.25
CA TRP A 167 1.74 9.64 10.64
C TRP A 167 2.45 8.32 10.91
N GLU A 168 3.26 8.32 11.95
CA GLU A 168 3.96 7.13 12.39
C GLU A 168 3.38 6.63 13.71
N VAL A 169 3.21 5.33 13.82
CA VAL A 169 2.81 4.65 15.04
C VAL A 169 3.73 3.45 15.28
N HIS A 170 3.85 3.02 16.52
CA HIS A 170 4.63 1.82 16.84
C HIS A 170 3.74 0.85 17.60
N ARG A 171 3.27 -0.22 16.94
CA ARG A 171 2.40 -1.25 17.51
C ARG A 171 2.92 -2.64 17.14
N GLN A 172 3.33 -3.41 18.14
CA GLN A 172 3.88 -4.76 17.93
C GLN A 172 2.82 -5.79 17.50
N ASN A 173 1.55 -5.61 17.89
CA ASN A 173 0.48 -6.60 17.70
C ASN A 173 -0.56 -6.18 16.62
N GLY A 174 -0.29 -5.14 15.84
CA GLY A 174 -1.23 -4.60 14.85
C GLY A 174 -2.46 -3.90 15.46
N TRP A 175 -3.48 -3.66 14.63
CA TRP A 175 -4.76 -2.99 14.98
C TRP A 175 -5.83 -4.00 15.36
#